data_273685c5da8a898113a8a0e846487bd3
#
_entry.id   273685c5da8a898113a8a0e846487bd3
#
_cell.length_a   1.000
_cell.length_b   1.000
_cell.length_c   1.000
_cell.angle_alpha   90.00
_cell.angle_beta   90.00
_cell.angle_gamma   90.00
#
_symmetry.space_group_name_H-M   'P 1'
#
loop_
_entity.id
_entity.type
_entity.pdbx_description
1 polymer ?
#
loop_
_entity_poly.entity_id
_entity_poly.type
_entity_poly.pdbx_seq_one_letter_code
_entity_poly.pdbx_strand_id
1 'polypeptide(L)' 'MHTSLHDDTFLKILWDGNTRVIGIDWKESTSSMTDDDFKAELQRFAGFVEAKKAQGILVDVARFRHKTGPGVQ' A
#
# COMPACT_ATOMS: atom_id res chain seq x y z
N MET A 1 6.86 -13.31 10.95
CA MET A 1 5.46 -13.05 11.35
C MET A 1 5.07 -11.67 10.89
N HIS A 2 3.88 -11.54 10.30
CA HIS A 2 3.41 -10.26 9.77
C HIS A 2 2.44 -9.60 10.73
N THR A 3 2.64 -8.31 10.92
CA THR A 3 1.72 -7.48 11.70
C THR A 3 0.95 -6.58 10.76
N SER A 4 -0.36 -6.52 10.90
CA SER A 4 -1.18 -5.60 10.11
C SER A 4 -1.05 -4.20 10.71
N LEU A 5 -0.46 -3.28 9.95
CA LEU A 5 -0.33 -1.89 10.37
C LEU A 5 -1.57 -1.08 10.01
N HIS A 6 -2.21 -1.45 8.91
CA HIS A 6 -3.37 -0.73 8.40
C HIS A 6 -4.17 -1.66 7.49
N ASP A 7 -5.48 -1.59 7.56
CA ASP A 7 -6.37 -2.36 6.70
C ASP A 7 -7.60 -1.50 6.43
N ASP A 8 -7.78 -1.09 5.19
CA ASP A 8 -8.94 -0.29 4.81
C ASP A 8 -9.63 -0.87 3.58
N THR A 9 -10.52 -0.09 2.97
CA THR A 9 -11.29 -0.53 1.82
C THR A 9 -10.41 -0.94 0.64
N PHE A 10 -9.27 -0.27 0.46
CA PHE A 10 -8.46 -0.39 -0.76
C PHE A 10 -7.21 -1.24 -0.60
N LEU A 11 -6.63 -1.27 0.59
CA LEU A 11 -5.37 -1.97 0.79
C LEU A 11 -5.19 -2.45 2.23
N LYS A 12 -4.21 -3.32 2.40
CA LYS A 12 -3.73 -3.76 3.70
C LYS A 12 -2.22 -3.56 3.74
N ILE A 13 -1.71 -2.96 4.80
CA ILE A 13 -0.29 -2.74 5.00
C ILE A 13 0.21 -3.71 6.07
N LEU A 14 1.23 -4.48 5.73
CA LEU A 14 1.80 -5.51 6.60
C LEU A 14 3.24 -5.18 6.93
N TRP A 15 3.68 -5.60 8.10
CA TRP A 15 5.04 -5.39 8.57
C TRP A 15 5.63 -6.70 9.07
N ASP A 16 6.83 -7.04 8.60
CA ASP A 16 7.62 -8.15 9.12
C ASP A 16 8.83 -7.57 9.86
N GLY A 17 8.80 -7.66 11.18
CA GLY A 17 9.86 -7.10 12.02
C GLY A 17 11.17 -7.86 11.96
N ASN A 18 11.14 -9.14 11.58
CA ASN A 18 12.35 -9.96 11.46
C ASN A 18 13.20 -9.54 10.26
N THR A 19 12.56 -9.31 9.13
CA THR A 19 13.25 -8.93 7.88
C THR A 19 13.24 -7.43 7.65
N ARG A 20 12.43 -6.69 8.42
CA ARG A 20 12.20 -5.26 8.27
C ARG A 20 11.67 -4.92 6.88
N VAL A 21 10.77 -5.76 6.39
CA VAL A 21 10.08 -5.58 5.12
C VAL A 21 8.65 -5.14 5.39
N ILE A 22 8.24 -4.08 4.69
CA ILE A 22 6.86 -3.60 4.73
C ILE A 22 6.17 -3.98 3.42
N GLY A 23 4.92 -4.43 3.50
CA GLY A 23 4.19 -4.89 2.34
C GLY A 23 2.88 -4.15 2.16
N ILE A 24 2.48 -3.97 0.91
CA ILE A 24 1.14 -3.52 0.55
C ILE A 24 0.45 -4.64 -0.21
N ASP A 25 -0.76 -4.97 0.22
CA ASP A 25 -1.66 -5.87 -0.50
C ASP A 25 -2.85 -5.04 -0.98
N TRP A 26 -2.85 -4.67 -2.27
CA TRP A 26 -3.94 -3.91 -2.87
C TRP A 26 -5.15 -4.82 -3.10
N LYS A 27 -6.34 -4.30 -2.80
CA LYS A 27 -7.57 -5.06 -2.94
C LYS A 27 -8.26 -4.77 -4.28
N GLU A 28 -9.20 -5.62 -4.66
CA GLU A 28 -9.97 -5.43 -5.89
C GLU A 28 -10.80 -4.15 -5.87
N SER A 29 -11.20 -3.70 -4.69
CA SER A 29 -11.97 -2.47 -4.51
C SER A 29 -11.23 -1.22 -4.99
N THR A 30 -9.94 -1.32 -5.31
CA THR A 30 -9.19 -0.21 -5.91
C THR A 30 -9.80 0.24 -7.23
N SER A 31 -10.67 -0.57 -7.86
CA SER A 31 -11.41 -0.15 -9.06
C SER A 31 -12.28 1.08 -8.83
N SER A 32 -12.73 1.31 -7.59
CA SER A 32 -13.55 2.47 -7.23
C SER A 32 -12.75 3.61 -6.59
N MET A 33 -11.43 3.44 -6.48
CA MET A 33 -10.55 4.42 -5.85
C MET A 33 -10.33 5.61 -6.78
N THR A 34 -10.42 6.82 -6.23
CA THR A 34 -10.10 8.03 -6.99
C THR A 34 -8.59 8.28 -6.97
N ASP A 35 -8.12 9.22 -7.82
CA ASP A 35 -6.71 9.60 -7.79
C ASP A 35 -6.32 10.22 -6.44
N ASP A 36 -7.22 10.96 -5.82
CA ASP A 36 -6.98 11.52 -4.48
C ASP A 36 -6.87 10.42 -3.44
N ASP A 37 -7.71 9.40 -3.52
CA ASP A 37 -7.62 8.24 -2.64
C ASP A 37 -6.29 7.53 -2.81
N PHE A 38 -5.86 7.36 -4.05
CA PHE A 38 -4.59 6.72 -4.37
C PHE A 38 -3.42 7.49 -3.75
N LYS A 39 -3.40 8.82 -3.92
CA LYS A 39 -2.35 9.67 -3.34
C LYS A 39 -2.35 9.57 -1.82
N ALA A 40 -3.54 9.59 -1.19
CA ALA A 40 -3.64 9.49 0.26
C ALA A 40 -3.09 8.17 0.77
N GLU A 41 -3.38 7.07 0.07
CA GLU A 41 -2.86 5.76 0.44
C GLU A 41 -1.33 5.69 0.31
N LEU A 42 -0.77 6.27 -0.75
CA LEU A 42 0.68 6.31 -0.92
C LEU A 42 1.35 7.14 0.17
N GLN A 43 0.76 8.26 0.56
CA GLN A 43 1.29 9.09 1.64
C GLN A 43 1.25 8.34 2.97
N ARG A 44 0.18 7.62 3.23
CA ARG A 44 0.06 6.79 4.44
C ARG A 44 1.14 5.71 4.46
N PHE A 45 1.33 5.05 3.34
CA PHE A 45 2.35 4.01 3.21
C PHE A 45 3.75 4.59 3.44
N ALA A 46 4.05 5.72 2.83
CA ALA A 46 5.35 6.39 3.01
C ALA A 46 5.60 6.74 4.47
N GLY A 47 4.56 7.16 5.19
CA GLY A 47 4.66 7.43 6.63
C GLY A 47 5.03 6.19 7.43
N PHE A 48 4.45 5.04 7.11
CA PHE A 48 4.81 3.79 7.78
C PHE A 48 6.22 3.34 7.43
N VAL A 49 6.63 3.47 6.16
CA VAL A 49 7.99 3.13 5.74
C VAL A 49 9.01 3.91 6.57
N GLU A 50 8.78 5.20 6.73
CA GLU A 50 9.66 6.07 7.49
C GLU A 50 9.62 5.73 8.99
N ALA A 51 8.42 5.56 9.55
CA ALA A 51 8.25 5.29 10.97
C ALA A 51 8.88 3.96 11.38
N LYS A 52 8.80 2.95 10.52
CA LYS A 52 9.37 1.62 10.78
C LYS A 52 10.80 1.48 10.31
N LYS A 53 11.33 2.44 9.57
CA LYS A 53 12.66 2.37 8.96
C LYS A 53 12.81 1.06 8.18
N ALA A 54 11.86 0.80 7.32
CA ALA A 54 11.82 -0.44 6.53
C ALA A 54 13.05 -0.56 5.63
N GLN A 55 13.61 -1.77 5.56
CA GLN A 55 14.75 -2.05 4.70
C GLN A 55 14.32 -2.54 3.32
N GLY A 56 13.10 -3.04 3.19
CA GLY A 56 12.57 -3.53 1.93
C GLY A 56 11.09 -3.25 1.82
N ILE A 57 10.62 -3.18 0.59
CA ILE A 57 9.22 -2.92 0.28
C ILE A 57 8.74 -4.02 -0.67
N LEU A 58 7.60 -4.61 -0.33
CA LEU A 58 6.97 -5.64 -1.16
C LEU A 58 5.58 -5.14 -1.54
N VAL A 59 5.29 -5.05 -2.83
CA VAL A 59 4.00 -4.57 -3.31
C VAL A 59 3.30 -5.67 -4.08
N ASP A 60 2.12 -6.08 -3.61
CA ASP A 60 1.28 -7.05 -4.30
C ASP A 60 0.23 -6.29 -5.11
N VAL A 61 0.34 -6.35 -6.42
CA VAL A 61 -0.56 -5.65 -7.35
C VAL A 61 -1.50 -6.61 -8.09
N ALA A 62 -1.54 -7.87 -7.69
CA ALA A 62 -2.34 -8.88 -8.38
C ALA A 62 -3.82 -8.50 -8.46
N ARG A 63 -4.34 -7.84 -7.43
CA ARG A 63 -5.74 -7.42 -7.36
C ARG A 63 -5.94 -5.92 -7.56
N PHE A 64 -4.88 -5.20 -7.91
CA PHE A 64 -4.93 -3.75 -8.11
C PHE A 64 -5.73 -3.44 -9.39
N ARG A 65 -6.78 -2.64 -9.27
CA ARG A 65 -7.71 -2.33 -10.35
C ARG A 65 -7.84 -0.85 -10.66
N HIS A 66 -7.14 0.00 -9.91
CA HIS A 66 -7.22 1.44 -10.14
C HIS A 66 -6.57 1.81 -11.47
N LYS A 67 -7.25 2.66 -12.24
CA LYS A 67 -6.71 3.23 -13.46
C LYS A 67 -6.34 4.67 -13.20
N THR A 68 -5.05 4.98 -13.34
CA THR A 68 -4.57 6.35 -13.17
C THR A 68 -4.99 7.19 -14.38
N GLY A 69 -5.04 8.51 -14.19
CA GLY A 69 -5.34 9.42 -15.29
C GLY A 69 -4.24 9.42 -16.36
N PRO A 70 -4.53 9.97 -17.56
CA PRO A 70 -3.57 9.89 -18.67
C PRO A 70 -2.19 10.47 -18.38
N GLY A 71 -2.11 11.46 -17.53
CA GLY A 71 -0.83 12.07 -17.18
C GLY A 71 0.03 11.26 -16.23
N VAL A 72 -0.48 10.15 -15.70
CA VAL A 72 0.20 9.34 -14.69
C VAL A 72 0.72 8.03 -15.26
N GLN A 73 0.20 7.62 -16.37
CA GLN A 73 0.60 6.35 -17.00
C GLN A 73 1.99 6.37 -17.59
#